data_621229433097c9163a8be75fa8e9922f
#
_entry.id   621229433097c9163a8be75fa8e9922f
#
_cell.length_a   1.000
_cell.length_b   1.000
_cell.length_c   1.000
_cell.angle_alpha   90.00
_cell.angle_beta   90.00
_cell.angle_gamma   90.00
#
_symmetry.space_group_name_H-M   'P 1'
#
loop_
_entity.id
_entity.type
_entity.pdbx_description
1 polymer ?
#
loop_
_entity_poly.entity_id
_entity_poly.type
_entity_poly.pdbx_seq_one_letter_code
_entity_poly.pdbx_strand_id
1 'polypeptide(L)'
;SIRRFRSRSLLFEDMVSMGSLAPEIADFLVMAVRGRLNMLVSGGTGAGKTTLLNNLSRFIPVSERVITIEQTAELQLQQPDVVSLEMRPANGEGEGEIDQRDLLKNSLRMRPDRILVGESRGGEVLEMLQAMNTGHDGSMSTLHANDTRDALDRLEMMIALSGVDL
;
A
#
# COMPACT_ATOMS: atom_id res chain seq x y z
N SER A 1 19.16 12.52 -2.81
CA SER A 1 18.46 13.26 -1.75
C SER A 1 18.45 12.43 -0.48
N ILE A 2 18.71 13.03 0.68
CA ILE A 2 18.61 12.34 1.98
C ILE A 2 17.18 12.57 2.50
N ARG A 3 16.34 11.53 2.53
CA ARG A 3 15.05 11.58 3.23
C ARG A 3 15.29 11.29 4.72
N ARG A 4 14.97 12.25 5.56
CA ARG A 4 15.05 12.10 7.01
C ARG A 4 13.71 11.55 7.50
N PHE A 5 13.67 10.33 7.99
CA PHE A 5 12.49 9.81 8.68
C PHE A 5 12.28 10.59 9.98
N ARG A 6 11.06 11.02 10.26
CA ARG A 6 10.73 11.62 11.55
C ARG A 6 10.91 10.56 12.64
N SER A 7 11.60 10.91 13.70
CA SER A 7 11.85 10.03 14.86
C SER A 7 10.57 9.66 15.65
N ARG A 8 9.46 10.32 15.39
CA ARG A 8 8.14 10.04 15.95
C ARG A 8 7.14 10.00 14.79
N SER A 9 6.65 8.81 14.45
CA SER A 9 5.54 8.67 13.52
C SER A 9 4.27 9.24 14.16
N LEU A 10 3.48 9.97 13.37
CA LEU A 10 2.17 10.47 13.78
C LEU A 10 1.28 9.27 14.09
N LEU A 11 0.69 9.21 15.27
CA LEU A 11 -0.20 8.12 15.65
C LEU A 11 -1.61 8.34 15.06
N PHE A 12 -2.40 7.29 15.00
CA PHE A 12 -3.78 7.34 14.49
C PHE A 12 -4.64 8.29 15.33
N GLU A 13 -4.49 8.21 16.65
CA GLU A 13 -5.16 9.07 17.63
C GLU A 13 -4.75 10.54 17.48
N ASP A 14 -3.50 10.81 17.11
CA ASP A 14 -3.03 12.16 16.82
C ASP A 14 -3.75 12.74 15.59
N MET A 15 -4.00 11.92 14.56
CA MET A 15 -4.73 12.34 13.37
C MET A 15 -6.17 12.75 13.68
N VAL A 16 -6.82 12.04 14.60
CA VAL A 16 -8.16 12.39 15.07
C VAL A 16 -8.13 13.67 15.93
N SER A 17 -7.21 13.73 16.90
CA SER A 17 -7.11 14.87 17.82
C SER A 17 -6.78 16.20 17.12
N MET A 18 -6.01 16.14 16.03
CA MET A 18 -5.68 17.32 15.20
C MET A 18 -6.76 17.64 14.16
N GLY A 19 -7.87 16.89 14.11
CA GLY A 19 -8.94 17.10 13.15
C GLY A 19 -8.60 16.73 11.70
N SER A 20 -7.50 16.00 11.48
CA SER A 20 -7.15 15.49 10.15
C SER A 20 -8.04 14.33 9.74
N LEU A 21 -8.66 13.65 10.70
CA LEU A 21 -9.57 12.52 10.51
C LEU A 21 -10.74 12.67 11.48
N ALA A 22 -11.97 12.66 10.96
CA ALA A 22 -13.16 12.69 11.81
C ALA A 22 -13.27 11.37 12.62
N PRO A 23 -13.73 11.41 13.88
CA PRO A 23 -13.82 10.21 14.72
C PRO A 23 -14.63 9.09 14.10
N GLU A 24 -15.76 9.40 13.47
CA GLU A 24 -16.65 8.42 12.82
C GLU A 24 -15.97 7.74 11.62
N ILE A 25 -15.15 8.50 10.88
CA ILE A 25 -14.34 7.96 9.77
C ILE A 25 -13.22 7.08 10.32
N ALA A 26 -12.61 7.49 11.43
CA ALA A 26 -11.57 6.68 12.10
C ALA A 26 -12.12 5.32 12.51
N ASP A 27 -13.28 5.28 13.16
CA ASP A 27 -13.96 4.05 13.56
C ASP A 27 -14.32 3.17 12.36
N PHE A 28 -14.85 3.78 11.31
CA PHE A 28 -15.14 3.08 10.05
C PHE A 28 -13.89 2.44 9.44
N LEU A 29 -12.77 3.17 9.36
CA LEU A 29 -11.52 2.66 8.81
C LEU A 29 -10.96 1.50 9.64
N VAL A 30 -11.04 1.57 10.96
CA VAL A 30 -10.63 0.45 11.84
C VAL A 30 -11.48 -0.78 11.58
N MET A 31 -12.81 -0.62 11.47
CA MET A 31 -13.71 -1.73 11.12
C MET A 31 -13.42 -2.29 9.74
N ALA A 32 -13.14 -1.43 8.76
CA ALA A 32 -12.79 -1.82 7.39
C ALA A 32 -11.52 -2.68 7.35
N VAL A 33 -10.47 -2.27 8.09
CA VAL A 33 -9.23 -3.07 8.20
C VAL A 33 -9.51 -4.42 8.83
N ARG A 34 -10.23 -4.46 9.96
CA ARG A 34 -10.57 -5.70 10.66
C ARG A 34 -11.49 -6.60 9.84
N GLY A 35 -12.42 -6.00 9.10
CA GLY A 35 -13.33 -6.68 8.18
C GLY A 35 -12.70 -7.11 6.86
N ARG A 36 -11.37 -6.91 6.69
CA ARG A 36 -10.62 -7.30 5.49
C ARG A 36 -11.12 -6.62 4.20
N LEU A 37 -11.57 -5.37 4.28
CA LEU A 37 -11.87 -4.60 3.08
C LEU A 37 -10.56 -4.19 2.37
N ASN A 38 -10.54 -4.35 1.06
CA ASN A 38 -9.45 -3.83 0.25
C ASN A 38 -9.53 -2.30 0.20
N MET A 39 -8.39 -1.63 0.38
CA MET A 39 -8.39 -0.17 0.48
C MET A 39 -7.32 0.47 -0.40
N LEU A 40 -7.72 1.56 -1.04
CA LEU A 40 -6.82 2.44 -1.77
C LEU A 40 -6.84 3.82 -1.12
N VAL A 41 -5.66 4.28 -0.71
CA VAL A 41 -5.48 5.60 -0.12
C VAL A 41 -4.92 6.53 -1.19
N SER A 42 -5.73 7.51 -1.61
CA SER A 42 -5.33 8.48 -2.63
C SER A 42 -5.00 9.85 -2.03
N GLY A 43 -4.22 10.62 -2.74
CA GLY A 43 -3.88 12.00 -2.35
C GLY A 43 -2.62 12.52 -3.04
N GLY A 44 -2.40 13.81 -2.99
CA GLY A 44 -1.21 14.47 -3.53
C GLY A 44 0.08 14.11 -2.78
N THR A 45 1.19 14.67 -3.27
CA THR A 45 2.49 14.53 -2.60
C THR A 45 2.44 15.19 -1.22
N GLY A 46 2.91 14.49 -0.20
CA GLY A 46 2.91 15.00 1.18
C GLY A 46 1.55 15.02 1.87
N ALA A 47 0.49 14.49 1.25
CA ALA A 47 -0.85 14.43 1.85
C ALA A 47 -0.98 13.47 3.04
N GLY A 48 0.04 12.65 3.31
CA GLY A 48 0.04 11.72 4.43
C GLY A 48 -0.46 10.31 4.08
N LYS A 49 -0.51 9.93 2.80
CA LYS A 49 -0.94 8.59 2.35
C LYS A 49 -0.23 7.45 3.07
N THR A 50 1.11 7.45 3.01
CA THR A 50 1.93 6.43 3.67
C THR A 50 1.75 6.47 5.19
N THR A 51 1.58 7.65 5.77
CA THR A 51 1.29 7.81 7.20
C THR A 51 -0.04 7.15 7.58
N LEU A 52 -1.09 7.40 6.80
CA LEU A 52 -2.40 6.78 7.03
C LEU A 52 -2.32 5.26 6.83
N LEU A 53 -1.71 4.79 5.73
CA LEU A 53 -1.54 3.36 5.46
C LEU A 53 -0.79 2.67 6.61
N ASN A 54 0.30 3.29 7.08
CA ASN A 54 1.10 2.75 8.18
C ASN A 54 0.31 2.71 9.52
N ASN A 55 -0.53 3.71 9.78
CA ASN A 55 -1.40 3.70 10.95
C ASN A 55 -2.51 2.65 10.85
N LEU A 56 -3.13 2.50 9.68
CA LEU A 56 -4.16 1.49 9.44
C LEU A 56 -3.60 0.07 9.57
N SER A 57 -2.36 -0.16 9.15
CA SER A 57 -1.72 -1.47 9.28
C SER A 57 -1.65 -1.98 10.73
N ARG A 58 -1.65 -1.09 11.73
CA ARG A 58 -1.63 -1.45 13.17
C ARG A 58 -2.90 -2.18 13.63
N PHE A 59 -4.00 -2.03 12.90
CA PHE A 59 -5.27 -2.69 13.20
C PHE A 59 -5.42 -4.05 12.51
N ILE A 60 -4.46 -4.46 11.69
CA ILE A 60 -4.38 -5.81 11.12
C ILE A 60 -4.13 -6.79 12.27
N PRO A 61 -4.90 -7.90 12.35
CA PRO A 61 -4.70 -8.92 13.37
C PRO A 61 -3.26 -9.45 13.41
N VAL A 62 -2.74 -9.67 14.61
CA VAL A 62 -1.35 -10.14 14.83
C VAL A 62 -1.10 -11.56 14.32
N SER A 63 -2.16 -12.32 14.04
CA SER A 63 -2.09 -13.67 13.49
C SER A 63 -1.95 -13.69 11.97
N GLU A 64 -2.06 -12.55 11.30
CA GLU A 64 -2.01 -12.47 9.85
C GLU A 64 -0.57 -12.25 9.37
N ARG A 65 -0.20 -12.99 8.31
CA ARG A 65 1.05 -12.79 7.57
C ARG A 65 0.89 -11.64 6.59
N VAL A 66 1.72 -10.62 6.73
CA VAL A 66 1.67 -9.41 5.90
C VAL A 66 2.93 -9.32 5.04
N ILE A 67 2.75 -9.07 3.75
CA ILE A 67 3.86 -8.75 2.86
C ILE A 67 3.75 -7.27 2.48
N THR A 68 4.84 -6.51 2.66
CA THR A 68 4.95 -5.14 2.16
C THR A 68 5.80 -5.10 0.91
N ILE A 69 5.39 -4.27 -0.06
CA ILE A 69 6.11 -4.05 -1.32
C ILE A 69 6.29 -2.55 -1.49
N GLU A 70 7.54 -2.10 -1.52
CA GLU A 70 7.88 -0.69 -1.52
C GLU A 70 9.10 -0.41 -2.42
N GLN A 71 9.18 0.80 -2.94
CA GLN A 71 10.39 1.27 -3.61
C GLN A 71 11.56 1.44 -2.62
N THR A 72 11.22 1.95 -1.44
CA THR A 72 12.12 2.08 -0.29
C THR A 72 11.27 1.85 0.94
N ALA A 73 11.72 1.03 1.88
CA ALA A 73 10.95 0.69 3.07
C ALA A 73 10.64 1.94 3.92
N GLU A 74 9.37 2.33 3.96
CA GLU A 74 8.84 3.41 4.78
C GLU A 74 7.81 2.90 5.80
N LEU A 75 7.17 1.76 5.50
CA LEU A 75 6.16 1.14 6.36
C LEU A 75 6.84 0.46 7.57
N GLN A 76 6.26 0.67 8.75
CA GLN A 76 6.75 0.13 10.02
C GLN A 76 5.64 -0.65 10.71
N LEU A 77 5.39 -1.86 10.21
CA LEU A 77 4.37 -2.75 10.73
C LEU A 77 4.75 -3.32 12.09
N GLN A 78 3.75 -3.61 12.91
CA GLN A 78 3.91 -4.13 14.26
C GLN A 78 3.60 -5.64 14.38
N GLN A 79 3.13 -6.26 13.31
CA GLN A 79 2.82 -7.69 13.27
C GLN A 79 4.09 -8.53 13.37
N PRO A 80 4.03 -9.71 14.01
CA PRO A 80 5.20 -10.59 14.16
C PRO A 80 5.62 -11.28 12.85
N ASP A 81 4.69 -11.50 11.92
CA ASP A 81 4.96 -12.13 10.62
C ASP A 81 4.82 -11.12 9.48
N VAL A 82 5.88 -10.35 9.28
CA VAL A 82 5.98 -9.36 8.20
C VAL A 82 7.17 -9.68 7.32
N VAL A 83 6.95 -9.73 6.01
CA VAL A 83 8.01 -9.81 5.00
C VAL A 83 8.03 -8.52 4.20
N SER A 84 9.11 -7.77 4.31
CA SER A 84 9.28 -6.52 3.56
C SER A 84 10.10 -6.78 2.30
N LEU A 85 9.53 -6.43 1.15
CA LEU A 85 10.14 -6.54 -0.16
C LEU A 85 10.39 -5.14 -0.71
N GLU A 86 11.63 -4.89 -1.14
CA GLU A 86 12.02 -3.64 -1.76
C GLU A 86 12.40 -3.85 -3.21
N MET A 87 12.04 -2.88 -4.06
CA MET A 87 12.45 -2.85 -5.46
C MET A 87 13.97 -2.70 -5.55
N ARG A 88 14.56 -3.31 -6.56
CA ARG A 88 15.99 -3.17 -6.84
C ARG A 88 16.16 -2.56 -8.23
N PRO A 89 16.77 -1.37 -8.33
CA PRO A 89 17.09 -0.80 -9.64
C PRO A 89 18.14 -1.67 -10.35
N ALA A 90 18.15 -1.58 -11.69
CA ALA A 90 19.20 -2.18 -12.50
C ALA A 90 20.59 -1.71 -12.07
N ASN A 91 21.59 -2.58 -12.23
CA ASN A 91 22.99 -2.23 -11.99
C ASN A 91 23.52 -1.28 -13.07
N GLY A 92 24.80 -0.91 -12.99
CA GLY A 92 25.45 -0.03 -13.98
C GLY A 92 25.50 -0.59 -15.40
N GLU A 93 25.24 -1.87 -15.60
CA GLU A 93 25.19 -2.58 -16.88
C GLU A 93 23.74 -2.75 -17.39
N GLY A 94 22.75 -2.26 -16.63
CA GLY A 94 21.32 -2.36 -16.97
C GLY A 94 20.68 -3.71 -16.59
N GLU A 95 21.36 -4.51 -15.78
CA GLU A 95 20.90 -5.85 -15.41
C GLU A 95 20.45 -5.93 -13.95
N GLY A 96 19.66 -6.96 -13.65
CA GLY A 96 19.28 -7.35 -12.29
C GLY A 96 18.22 -6.44 -11.66
N GLU A 97 17.45 -5.71 -12.45
CA GLU A 97 16.26 -4.99 -11.98
C GLU A 97 15.25 -5.97 -11.38
N ILE A 98 14.65 -5.56 -10.27
CA ILE A 98 13.46 -6.21 -9.69
C ILE A 98 12.45 -5.12 -9.49
N ASP A 99 11.42 -5.12 -10.31
CA ASP A 99 10.36 -4.14 -10.27
C ASP A 99 9.23 -4.54 -9.30
N GLN A 100 8.26 -3.65 -9.14
CA GLN A 100 7.13 -3.86 -8.25
C GLN A 100 6.22 -5.00 -8.72
N ARG A 101 6.09 -5.18 -10.03
CA ARG A 101 5.29 -6.25 -10.65
C ARG A 101 5.87 -7.62 -10.35
N ASP A 102 7.20 -7.75 -10.44
CA ASP A 102 7.91 -8.99 -10.09
C ASP A 102 7.70 -9.35 -8.63
N LEU A 103 7.82 -8.35 -7.74
CA LEU A 103 7.60 -8.54 -6.31
C LEU A 103 6.16 -8.94 -5.99
N LEU A 104 5.17 -8.32 -6.63
CA LEU A 104 3.76 -8.68 -6.49
C LEU A 104 3.51 -10.14 -6.92
N LYS A 105 3.96 -10.53 -8.11
CA LYS A 105 3.82 -11.91 -8.60
C LYS A 105 4.48 -12.93 -7.68
N ASN A 106 5.63 -12.58 -7.12
CA ASN A 106 6.34 -13.46 -6.19
C ASN A 106 5.63 -13.54 -4.84
N SER A 107 5.12 -12.41 -4.33
CA SER A 107 4.44 -12.35 -3.03
C SER A 107 3.23 -13.28 -2.96
N LEU A 108 2.49 -13.47 -4.06
CA LEU A 108 1.34 -14.39 -4.14
C LEU A 108 1.72 -15.86 -3.85
N ARG A 109 2.99 -16.23 -4.06
CA ARG A 109 3.51 -17.59 -3.77
C ARG A 109 4.04 -17.73 -2.35
N MET A 110 4.12 -16.62 -1.61
CA MET A 110 4.64 -16.60 -0.24
C MET A 110 3.57 -16.81 0.81
N ARG A 111 2.33 -17.10 0.40
CA ARG A 111 1.15 -17.33 1.24
C ARG A 111 0.86 -16.15 2.18
N PRO A 112 0.71 -14.93 1.66
CA PRO A 112 0.31 -13.80 2.48
C PRO A 112 -1.17 -13.87 2.84
N ASP A 113 -1.53 -13.36 4.01
CA ASP A 113 -2.93 -13.04 4.32
C ASP A 113 -3.30 -11.69 3.72
N ARG A 114 -2.35 -10.73 3.72
CA ARG A 114 -2.51 -9.40 3.11
C ARG A 114 -1.23 -8.95 2.42
N ILE A 115 -1.42 -8.13 1.40
CA ILE A 115 -0.32 -7.44 0.69
C ILE A 115 -0.53 -5.94 0.84
N LEU A 116 0.49 -5.25 1.33
CA LEU A 116 0.51 -3.79 1.42
C LEU A 116 1.50 -3.24 0.41
N VAL A 117 1.00 -2.47 -0.54
CA VAL A 117 1.83 -1.81 -1.55
C VAL A 117 2.00 -0.35 -1.17
N GLY A 118 3.23 0.08 -0.96
CA GLY A 118 3.54 1.45 -0.53
C GLY A 118 2.97 2.50 -1.46
N GLU A 119 3.11 2.33 -2.77
CA GLU A 119 2.48 3.16 -3.80
C GLU A 119 2.37 2.40 -5.12
N SER A 120 1.21 2.46 -5.77
CA SER A 120 0.99 1.96 -7.14
C SER A 120 1.10 3.12 -8.13
N ARG A 121 1.89 2.94 -9.20
CA ARG A 121 2.22 4.00 -10.17
C ARG A 121 2.05 3.62 -11.62
N GLY A 122 1.98 2.34 -11.94
CA GLY A 122 1.95 1.81 -13.30
C GLY A 122 1.16 0.53 -13.46
N GLY A 123 1.50 -0.26 -14.48
CA GLY A 123 0.78 -1.47 -14.85
C GLY A 123 0.74 -2.58 -13.79
N GLU A 124 1.59 -2.52 -12.77
CA GLU A 124 1.57 -3.43 -11.60
C GLU A 124 0.27 -3.37 -10.80
N VAL A 125 -0.52 -2.32 -10.99
CA VAL A 125 -1.84 -2.19 -10.36
C VAL A 125 -2.75 -3.37 -10.71
N LEU A 126 -2.60 -3.95 -11.90
CA LEU A 126 -3.37 -5.11 -12.32
C LEU A 126 -3.12 -6.32 -11.41
N GLU A 127 -1.86 -6.64 -11.14
CA GLU A 127 -1.50 -7.75 -10.26
C GLU A 127 -1.97 -7.50 -8.82
N MET A 128 -1.93 -6.25 -8.37
CA MET A 128 -2.47 -5.86 -7.06
C MET A 128 -4.00 -6.09 -6.99
N LEU A 129 -4.74 -5.63 -8.00
CA LEU A 129 -6.20 -5.84 -8.05
C LEU A 129 -6.57 -7.32 -8.20
N GLN A 130 -5.77 -8.10 -8.94
CA GLN A 130 -5.94 -9.54 -9.01
C GLN A 130 -5.72 -10.19 -7.63
N ALA A 131 -4.69 -9.79 -6.90
CA ALA A 131 -4.46 -10.26 -5.54
C ALA A 131 -5.65 -9.96 -4.62
N MET A 132 -6.18 -8.74 -4.67
CA MET A 132 -7.36 -8.31 -3.92
C MET A 132 -8.61 -9.13 -4.25
N ASN A 133 -8.72 -9.66 -5.47
CA ASN A 133 -9.87 -10.46 -5.94
C ASN A 133 -9.69 -11.98 -5.79
N THR A 134 -8.50 -12.44 -5.43
CA THR A 134 -8.16 -13.88 -5.45
C THR A 134 -7.73 -14.42 -4.07
N GLY A 135 -8.34 -13.91 -3.00
CA GLY A 135 -8.17 -14.47 -1.65
C GLY A 135 -7.16 -13.75 -0.76
N HIS A 136 -6.69 -12.58 -1.16
CA HIS A 136 -5.85 -11.71 -0.34
C HIS A 136 -6.62 -10.46 0.10
N ASP A 137 -7.86 -10.69 0.59
CA ASP A 137 -8.75 -9.63 1.08
C ASP A 137 -8.11 -8.82 2.21
N GLY A 138 -8.40 -7.53 2.23
CA GLY A 138 -7.79 -6.60 3.18
C GLY A 138 -6.42 -6.09 2.77
N SER A 139 -6.02 -6.33 1.52
CA SER A 139 -4.83 -5.71 0.95
C SER A 139 -5.02 -4.21 0.76
N MET A 140 -3.94 -3.47 0.86
CA MET A 140 -3.99 -2.00 0.84
C MET A 140 -2.89 -1.44 -0.06
N SER A 141 -3.18 -0.32 -0.72
CA SER A 141 -2.17 0.43 -1.46
C SER A 141 -2.41 1.93 -1.36
N THR A 142 -1.40 2.71 -1.74
CA THR A 142 -1.57 4.14 -2.00
C THR A 142 -1.45 4.43 -3.49
N LEU A 143 -2.09 5.50 -3.92
CA LEU A 143 -1.90 6.04 -5.26
C LEU A 143 -1.93 7.57 -5.25
N HIS A 144 -1.32 8.16 -6.26
CA HIS A 144 -1.30 9.61 -6.39
C HIS A 144 -2.52 10.06 -7.21
N ALA A 145 -3.45 10.76 -6.57
CA ALA A 145 -4.62 11.34 -7.23
C ALA A 145 -5.10 12.58 -6.45
N ASN A 146 -5.80 13.48 -7.13
CA ASN A 146 -6.27 14.73 -6.53
C ASN A 146 -7.57 14.56 -5.74
N ASP A 147 -8.42 13.63 -6.19
CA ASP A 147 -9.69 13.29 -5.54
C ASP A 147 -10.06 11.82 -5.82
N THR A 148 -11.22 11.39 -5.33
CA THR A 148 -11.67 9.98 -5.47
C THR A 148 -12.02 9.60 -6.90
N ARG A 149 -12.48 10.53 -7.72
CA ARG A 149 -12.80 10.28 -9.12
C ARG A 149 -11.53 10.17 -9.96
N ASP A 150 -10.60 11.11 -9.78
CA ASP A 150 -9.26 11.07 -10.37
C ASP A 150 -8.52 9.76 -9.99
N ALA A 151 -8.76 9.24 -8.77
CA ALA A 151 -8.21 7.96 -8.35
C ALA A 151 -8.72 6.78 -9.20
N LEU A 152 -10.01 6.76 -9.54
CA LEU A 152 -10.59 5.72 -10.38
C LEU A 152 -10.11 5.85 -11.84
N ASP A 153 -10.14 7.06 -12.39
CA ASP A 153 -9.64 7.32 -13.76
C ASP A 153 -8.15 6.93 -13.87
N ARG A 154 -7.38 7.17 -12.81
CA ARG A 154 -5.97 6.79 -12.76
C ARG A 154 -5.76 5.29 -12.66
N LEU A 155 -6.61 4.56 -11.92
CA LEU A 155 -6.60 3.10 -11.91
C LEU A 155 -6.85 2.53 -13.32
N GLU A 156 -7.86 3.03 -14.03
CA GLU A 156 -8.16 2.61 -15.41
C GLU A 156 -6.95 2.84 -16.32
N MET A 157 -6.33 4.02 -16.23
CA MET A 157 -5.13 4.33 -17.00
C MET A 157 -3.96 3.38 -16.68
N MET A 158 -3.73 3.06 -15.39
CA MET A 158 -2.67 2.13 -14.99
C MET A 158 -2.96 0.70 -15.46
N ILE A 159 -4.23 0.27 -15.45
CA ILE A 159 -4.62 -1.03 -16.02
C ILE A 159 -4.33 -1.08 -17.53
N ALA A 160 -4.67 -0.02 -18.26
CA ALA A 160 -4.35 0.06 -19.69
C ALA A 160 -2.84 -0.04 -19.96
N LEU A 161 -2.00 0.55 -19.08
CA LEU A 161 -0.54 0.43 -19.16
C LEU A 161 -0.01 -0.98 -18.87
N SER A 162 -0.81 -1.86 -18.27
CA SER A 162 -0.41 -3.25 -18.02
C SER A 162 -0.33 -4.11 -19.29
N GLY A 163 -0.84 -3.61 -20.42
CA GLY A 163 -0.89 -4.31 -21.70
C GLY A 163 -2.08 -5.25 -21.85
N VAL A 164 -3.07 -5.14 -21.00
CA VAL A 164 -4.35 -5.87 -21.11
C VAL A 164 -5.34 -4.98 -21.82
N ASP A 165 -5.92 -5.46 -22.94
CA ASP A 165 -7.07 -4.83 -23.58
C ASP A 165 -8.30 -5.01 -22.68
N LEU A 166 -8.93 -3.89 -22.32
CA LEU A 166 -10.15 -3.83 -21.50
C LEU A 166 -11.41 -4.01 -22.37
#